data_987e14af2e9e58675d5f55b64ce8434e
#
_entry.id   987e14af2e9e58675d5f55b64ce8434e
#
_cell.length_a   1.000
_cell.length_b   1.000
_cell.length_c   1.000
_cell.angle_alpha   90.00
_cell.angle_beta   90.00
_cell.angle_gamma   90.00
#
_symmetry.space_group_name_H-M   'P 1'
#
loop_
_entity.id
_entity.type
_entity.pdbx_description
1 polymer ?
#
loop_
_entity_poly.entity_id
_entity_poly.type
_entity_poly.pdbx_seq_one_letter_code
_entity_poly.pdbx_strand_id
1 'polypeptide(L)'
;MVRIWFLAMMLGLFAGSAPAHAQDQAARCAALEGGALAALPSAATYIVKAKAQPASAERQAYCAVEGYVNPTDRFGMYLPIDHWNGRYLVRGCGGSCGSAAVELACGRHVRDGYACLITDMGHYSTLVDNTWVDNNLMGLVDFGYRATHVTTVAGKALVRAFYGKAPLKSYFFACSTGGRQGLIEAQRFPEDFDGIVAIAPASLHPFGGVKPAEVSDIDAFNTGPDDRPILPNRKALLIHAAVVRQCDLNDGVRDGLIGDPRRCAFKPSQLLCRTSDTRSCLTAAQVAVVDKLYTWRGAEKGSELNWIGNYLRDATLPGEVSKPVFDLAVGRGDPVVTETMIAPNNPDLRAFRDHNSRLLLVQGWADHSVMPPPTIEYYETMATTMGGPAATRNFARLYMIPGMDHCSGGEGASAIDYMAAITGWVEEGNAPEYLYGVHPLPGAPLDYFGIDLHRLDRKWYGFERNHFAWTGPGKTAVSKPTGVTTPVQPVQPLGATLTQAITEADRLGSASGYSRRSILSGIEKAIWQTFYQAGADDAAQRAAVAAIDRTGLSPVALEAVNRMSAELALD
;
A
#
# COMPACT_ATOMS: atom_id res chain seq x y z
N MET A 1 55.61 -14.12 63.94
CA MET A 1 55.80 -14.72 62.63
C MET A 1 54.47 -14.92 61.94
N VAL A 2 54.10 -13.95 61.11
CA VAL A 2 52.81 -13.93 60.43
C VAL A 2 53.05 -14.34 58.96
N ARG A 3 52.48 -15.42 58.48
CA ARG A 3 52.52 -15.87 57.09
C ARG A 3 51.41 -15.20 56.31
N ILE A 4 51.72 -14.36 55.36
CA ILE A 4 50.84 -13.76 54.37
C ILE A 4 50.72 -14.73 53.19
N TRP A 5 49.49 -15.19 52.88
CA TRP A 5 49.17 -15.93 51.67
C TRP A 5 48.71 -14.99 50.59
N PHE A 6 49.42 -14.94 49.45
CA PHE A 6 48.98 -14.25 48.23
C PHE A 6 48.02 -15.16 47.47
N LEU A 7 46.78 -14.73 47.33
CA LEU A 7 45.81 -15.36 46.43
C LEU A 7 45.93 -14.68 45.06
N ALA A 8 46.49 -15.39 44.08
CA ALA A 8 46.50 -14.94 42.69
C ALA A 8 45.15 -15.20 42.05
N MET A 9 44.43 -14.14 41.74
CA MET A 9 43.14 -14.17 41.05
C MET A 9 43.39 -14.27 39.53
N MET A 10 43.27 -15.48 38.97
CA MET A 10 43.25 -15.66 37.52
C MET A 10 41.92 -15.18 36.96
N LEU A 11 41.90 -14.00 36.31
CA LEU A 11 40.80 -13.60 35.41
C LEU A 11 40.91 -14.44 34.12
N GLY A 12 40.09 -15.47 34.03
CA GLY A 12 39.88 -16.19 32.78
C GLY A 12 39.04 -15.31 31.84
N LEU A 13 39.64 -14.85 30.76
CA LEU A 13 38.94 -14.28 29.60
C LEU A 13 38.12 -15.41 28.94
N PHE A 14 36.83 -15.48 29.25
CA PHE A 14 35.90 -16.24 28.45
C PHE A 14 35.65 -15.45 27.14
N ALA A 15 36.51 -15.65 26.15
CA ALA A 15 36.16 -15.40 24.76
C ALA A 15 35.10 -16.46 24.38
N GLY A 16 33.82 -16.09 24.47
CA GLY A 16 32.73 -16.92 24.01
C GLY A 16 32.90 -17.19 22.51
N SER A 17 33.35 -18.38 22.15
CA SER A 17 33.32 -18.87 20.77
C SER A 17 31.86 -18.94 20.34
N ALA A 18 31.49 -18.19 19.29
CA ALA A 18 30.19 -18.37 18.65
C ALA A 18 30.00 -19.87 18.29
N PRO A 19 28.81 -20.44 18.43
CA PRO A 19 28.60 -21.83 18.12
C PRO A 19 29.03 -22.11 16.67
N ALA A 20 29.71 -23.24 16.44
CA ALA A 20 30.30 -23.61 15.13
C ALA A 20 29.33 -23.46 13.95
N HIS A 21 28.03 -23.63 14.20
CA HIS A 21 26.96 -23.42 13.20
C HIS A 21 26.86 -21.97 12.74
N ALA A 22 26.93 -20.98 13.64
CA ALA A 22 26.85 -19.56 13.28
C ALA A 22 28.10 -19.10 12.50
N GLN A 23 29.27 -19.67 12.78
CA GLN A 23 30.47 -19.39 12.01
C GLN A 23 30.40 -19.96 10.58
N ASP A 24 29.84 -21.15 10.40
CA ASP A 24 29.62 -21.75 9.08
C ASP A 24 28.64 -20.93 8.24
N GLN A 25 27.55 -20.44 8.83
CA GLN A 25 26.55 -19.61 8.15
C GLN A 25 27.12 -18.22 7.77
N ALA A 26 27.94 -17.62 8.62
CA ALA A 26 28.61 -16.36 8.27
C ALA A 26 29.59 -16.55 7.12
N ALA A 27 30.32 -17.66 7.09
CA ALA A 27 31.22 -18.01 5.99
C ALA A 27 30.47 -18.26 4.68
N ARG A 28 29.32 -18.95 4.72
CA ARG A 28 28.45 -19.13 3.53
C ARG A 28 27.89 -17.81 3.01
N CYS A 29 27.51 -16.90 3.90
CA CYS A 29 27.06 -15.56 3.51
C CYS A 29 28.18 -14.83 2.76
N ALA A 30 29.39 -14.78 3.33
CA ALA A 30 30.54 -14.12 2.69
C ALA A 30 30.92 -14.78 1.36
N ALA A 31 30.78 -16.09 1.23
CA ALA A 31 31.06 -16.84 0.00
C ALA A 31 30.13 -16.51 -1.18
N LEU A 32 29.02 -15.80 -0.96
CA LEU A 32 28.16 -15.30 -2.03
C LEU A 32 28.80 -14.14 -2.81
N GLU A 33 29.74 -13.42 -2.22
CA GLU A 33 30.53 -12.41 -2.94
C GLU A 33 31.43 -13.08 -3.99
N GLY A 34 31.51 -12.52 -5.18
CA GLY A 34 32.52 -12.95 -6.17
C GLY A 34 32.01 -13.79 -7.33
N GLY A 35 30.98 -13.42 -8.03
CA GLY A 35 30.83 -13.77 -9.45
C GLY A 35 30.33 -15.17 -9.81
N ALA A 36 29.98 -16.03 -8.86
CA ALA A 36 29.46 -17.38 -9.13
C ALA A 36 28.16 -17.39 -9.98
N LEU A 37 27.41 -16.29 -9.99
CA LEU A 37 26.16 -16.13 -10.73
C LEU A 37 26.29 -15.27 -11.99
N ALA A 38 27.52 -14.87 -12.38
CA ALA A 38 27.76 -14.05 -13.57
C ALA A 38 27.36 -14.75 -14.87
N ALA A 39 27.39 -16.08 -14.89
CA ALA A 39 27.01 -16.91 -16.04
C ALA A 39 25.54 -17.39 -16.00
N LEU A 40 24.71 -16.87 -15.09
CA LEU A 40 23.30 -17.25 -14.99
C LEU A 40 22.56 -16.83 -16.28
N PRO A 41 21.93 -17.77 -17.01
CA PRO A 41 21.26 -17.45 -18.26
C PRO A 41 20.17 -16.38 -18.06
N SER A 42 20.11 -15.40 -18.95
CA SER A 42 19.17 -14.27 -18.95
C SER A 42 19.24 -13.35 -17.71
N ALA A 43 20.01 -13.72 -16.69
CA ALA A 43 20.08 -13.01 -15.41
C ALA A 43 21.51 -12.94 -14.87
N ALA A 44 22.50 -12.59 -15.71
CA ALA A 44 23.91 -12.45 -15.31
C ALA A 44 24.01 -11.54 -14.07
N THR A 45 24.31 -12.12 -12.91
CA THR A 45 24.16 -11.51 -11.60
C THR A 45 25.52 -11.31 -10.92
N TYR A 46 25.70 -10.16 -10.31
CA TYR A 46 26.90 -9.79 -9.57
C TYR A 46 26.54 -9.38 -8.14
N ILE A 47 27.18 -10.03 -7.17
CA ILE A 47 26.99 -9.70 -5.76
C ILE A 47 28.05 -8.68 -5.36
N VAL A 48 27.58 -7.51 -4.95
CA VAL A 48 28.44 -6.38 -4.53
C VAL A 48 28.84 -6.55 -3.07
N LYS A 49 27.91 -7.07 -2.26
CA LYS A 49 28.13 -7.23 -0.81
C LYS A 49 27.22 -8.34 -0.28
N ALA A 50 27.80 -9.18 0.57
CA ALA A 50 27.06 -10.16 1.35
C ALA A 50 27.60 -10.19 2.78
N LYS A 51 26.75 -9.84 3.76
CA LYS A 51 27.16 -9.71 5.16
C LYS A 51 26.15 -10.37 6.09
N ALA A 52 26.63 -11.28 6.93
CA ALA A 52 25.82 -11.84 8.01
C ALA A 52 25.50 -10.76 9.04
N GLN A 53 24.23 -10.67 9.42
CA GLN A 53 23.71 -9.80 10.46
C GLN A 53 23.27 -10.65 11.65
N PRO A 54 23.65 -10.29 12.87
CA PRO A 54 23.26 -11.03 14.07
C PRO A 54 21.74 -10.91 14.32
N ALA A 55 21.21 -11.86 15.08
CA ALA A 55 19.85 -11.76 15.59
C ALA A 55 19.68 -10.53 16.49
N SER A 56 18.49 -9.96 16.48
CA SER A 56 18.03 -8.88 17.38
C SER A 56 16.75 -9.28 18.11
N ALA A 57 16.25 -8.42 19.00
CA ALA A 57 14.95 -8.64 19.65
C ALA A 57 13.79 -8.74 18.63
N GLU A 58 13.96 -8.14 17.45
CA GLU A 58 12.92 -8.03 16.45
C GLU A 58 13.08 -8.99 15.26
N ARG A 59 14.26 -9.59 15.08
CA ARG A 59 14.61 -10.40 13.91
C ARG A 59 15.58 -11.52 14.24
N GLN A 60 15.44 -12.67 13.55
CA GLN A 60 16.46 -13.71 13.54
C GLN A 60 17.73 -13.25 12.79
N ALA A 61 18.84 -13.98 12.95
CA ALA A 61 20.04 -13.74 12.17
C ALA A 61 19.78 -13.97 10.67
N TYR A 62 20.40 -13.15 9.81
CA TYR A 62 20.21 -13.21 8.36
C TYR A 62 21.45 -12.78 7.58
N CYS A 63 21.58 -13.25 6.35
CA CYS A 63 22.55 -12.76 5.38
C CYS A 63 21.92 -11.63 4.57
N ALA A 64 22.50 -10.42 4.68
CA ALA A 64 22.11 -9.27 3.87
C ALA A 64 22.96 -9.27 2.59
N VAL A 65 22.28 -9.32 1.43
CA VAL A 65 22.91 -9.35 0.11
C VAL A 65 22.49 -8.12 -0.68
N GLU A 66 23.45 -7.46 -1.29
CA GLU A 66 23.27 -6.38 -2.26
C GLU A 66 23.94 -6.80 -3.58
N GLY A 67 23.25 -6.64 -4.69
CA GLY A 67 23.77 -7.03 -5.99
C GLY A 67 23.02 -6.35 -7.13
N TYR A 68 23.39 -6.73 -8.34
CA TYR A 68 22.67 -6.29 -9.54
C TYR A 68 22.66 -7.39 -10.60
N VAL A 69 21.62 -7.37 -11.42
CA VAL A 69 21.52 -8.14 -12.66
C VAL A 69 21.83 -7.19 -13.82
N ASN A 70 22.66 -7.63 -14.77
CA ASN A 70 23.01 -6.81 -15.92
C ASN A 70 21.77 -6.34 -16.72
N PRO A 71 21.77 -5.09 -17.23
CA PRO A 71 22.85 -4.10 -17.10
C PRO A 71 22.78 -3.29 -15.80
N THR A 72 21.59 -3.08 -15.17
CA THR A 72 21.41 -2.07 -14.11
C THR A 72 20.41 -2.44 -13.03
N ASP A 73 19.82 -3.64 -13.06
CA ASP A 73 18.75 -4.03 -12.12
C ASP A 73 19.32 -4.34 -10.73
N ARG A 74 19.45 -3.35 -9.87
CA ARG A 74 19.93 -3.54 -8.51
C ARG A 74 18.87 -4.21 -7.66
N PHE A 75 19.31 -5.02 -6.72
CA PHE A 75 18.45 -5.66 -5.73
C PHE A 75 19.09 -5.70 -4.35
N GLY A 76 18.24 -5.74 -3.33
CA GLY A 76 18.58 -6.13 -1.99
C GLY A 76 17.84 -7.41 -1.61
N MET A 77 18.53 -8.30 -0.88
CA MET A 77 17.95 -9.58 -0.45
C MET A 77 18.38 -9.93 0.97
N TYR A 78 17.43 -10.45 1.74
CA TYR A 78 17.69 -11.01 3.08
C TYR A 78 17.42 -12.50 3.07
N LEU A 79 18.40 -13.28 3.55
CA LEU A 79 18.36 -14.74 3.65
C LEU A 79 18.40 -15.13 5.14
N PRO A 80 17.32 -15.65 5.73
CA PRO A 80 17.32 -16.18 7.11
C PRO A 80 18.45 -17.17 7.34
N ILE A 81 19.20 -17.04 8.44
CA ILE A 81 20.30 -17.95 8.77
C ILE A 81 19.79 -19.17 9.53
N ASP A 82 18.98 -18.98 10.57
CA ASP A 82 18.62 -20.06 11.50
C ASP A 82 17.31 -20.77 11.13
N HIS A 83 16.28 -20.00 10.70
CA HIS A 83 14.93 -20.51 10.53
C HIS A 83 14.34 -20.13 9.17
N TRP A 84 14.99 -20.58 8.08
CA TRP A 84 14.40 -20.47 6.75
C TRP A 84 13.23 -21.45 6.62
N ASN A 85 12.05 -20.93 6.28
CA ASN A 85 10.80 -21.71 6.16
C ASN A 85 10.64 -22.41 4.80
N GLY A 86 11.67 -22.39 3.94
CA GLY A 86 11.62 -22.97 2.58
C GLY A 86 11.01 -22.07 1.53
N ARG A 87 10.54 -20.87 1.88
CA ARG A 87 9.84 -19.95 0.97
C ARG A 87 10.76 -18.84 0.48
N TYR A 88 10.54 -18.46 -0.78
CA TYR A 88 11.13 -17.28 -1.40
C TYR A 88 10.05 -16.25 -1.66
N LEU A 89 10.30 -14.99 -1.33
CA LEU A 89 9.38 -13.88 -1.48
C LEU A 89 10.05 -12.75 -2.26
N VAL A 90 9.41 -12.27 -3.30
CA VAL A 90 9.76 -11.01 -3.95
C VAL A 90 8.74 -9.94 -3.56
N ARG A 91 9.26 -8.81 -3.11
CA ARG A 91 8.47 -7.62 -2.82
C ARG A 91 8.54 -6.67 -4.00
N GLY A 92 7.38 -6.25 -4.49
CA GLY A 92 7.33 -5.20 -5.50
C GLY A 92 7.46 -3.81 -4.87
N CYS A 93 7.81 -2.83 -5.69
CA CYS A 93 7.97 -1.43 -5.30
C CYS A 93 6.69 -0.61 -5.56
N GLY A 94 6.64 0.63 -5.09
CA GLY A 94 5.54 1.57 -5.30
C GLY A 94 5.94 2.77 -6.14
N GLY A 95 4.96 3.49 -6.70
CA GLY A 95 5.18 4.70 -7.50
C GLY A 95 6.13 4.47 -8.66
N SER A 96 7.13 5.34 -8.79
CA SER A 96 8.17 5.24 -9.82
C SER A 96 9.27 4.24 -9.48
N CYS A 97 9.22 3.54 -8.37
CA CYS A 97 10.28 2.63 -7.92
C CYS A 97 11.64 3.33 -7.71
N GLY A 98 12.74 2.78 -8.24
CA GLY A 98 14.05 3.44 -8.23
C GLY A 98 14.87 3.23 -6.95
N SER A 99 14.43 2.37 -6.04
CA SER A 99 15.15 2.04 -4.80
C SER A 99 14.92 0.59 -4.39
N ALA A 100 16.02 -0.12 -4.11
CA ALA A 100 15.97 -1.47 -3.52
C ALA A 100 15.99 -1.39 -1.98
N ALA A 101 15.00 -0.72 -1.38
CA ALA A 101 14.89 -0.48 0.06
C ALA A 101 14.56 -1.78 0.83
N VAL A 102 15.52 -2.71 0.87
CA VAL A 102 15.33 -4.08 1.37
C VAL A 102 14.93 -4.14 2.84
N GLU A 103 15.43 -3.24 3.67
CA GLU A 103 15.07 -3.19 5.09
C GLU A 103 13.57 -2.95 5.26
N LEU A 104 13.06 -1.97 4.55
CA LEU A 104 11.65 -1.61 4.61
C LEU A 104 10.75 -2.71 4.02
N ALA A 105 11.19 -3.32 2.91
CA ALA A 105 10.40 -4.32 2.18
C ALA A 105 10.46 -5.72 2.82
N CYS A 106 11.61 -6.13 3.32
CA CYS A 106 11.91 -7.52 3.69
C CYS A 106 12.12 -7.73 5.20
N GLY A 107 12.37 -6.69 5.98
CA GLY A 107 12.74 -6.81 7.39
C GLY A 107 11.77 -7.65 8.23
N ARG A 108 10.46 -7.49 8.01
CA ARG A 108 9.41 -8.32 8.62
C ARG A 108 9.46 -9.76 8.12
N HIS A 109 9.54 -9.95 6.81
CA HIS A 109 9.42 -11.26 6.19
C HIS A 109 10.60 -12.18 6.51
N VAL A 110 11.80 -11.61 6.70
CA VAL A 110 12.95 -12.41 7.18
C VAL A 110 12.73 -12.90 8.61
N ARG A 111 12.04 -12.13 9.47
CA ARG A 111 11.62 -12.59 10.80
C ARG A 111 10.73 -13.83 10.71
N ASP A 112 9.79 -13.81 9.74
CA ASP A 112 8.84 -14.89 9.50
C ASP A 112 9.45 -16.06 8.69
N GLY A 113 10.77 -16.02 8.43
CA GLY A 113 11.53 -17.09 7.81
C GLY A 113 11.59 -17.06 6.30
N TYR A 114 11.11 -16.02 5.63
CA TYR A 114 11.19 -15.89 4.16
C TYR A 114 12.59 -15.45 3.71
N ALA A 115 13.14 -16.09 2.69
CA ALA A 115 14.18 -15.48 1.87
C ALA A 115 13.50 -14.42 1.01
N CYS A 116 13.84 -13.13 1.23
CA CYS A 116 13.07 -12.01 0.67
C CYS A 116 13.94 -11.05 -0.13
N LEU A 117 13.46 -10.65 -1.31
CA LEU A 117 14.14 -9.78 -2.28
C LEU A 117 13.24 -8.61 -2.70
N ILE A 118 13.86 -7.46 -2.98
CA ILE A 118 13.28 -6.32 -3.70
C ILE A 118 14.28 -5.76 -4.71
N THR A 119 13.78 -5.26 -5.85
CA THR A 119 14.59 -4.60 -6.90
C THR A 119 14.25 -3.12 -7.03
N ASP A 120 15.19 -2.33 -7.55
CA ASP A 120 14.98 -0.92 -7.91
C ASP A 120 14.36 -0.73 -9.31
N MET A 121 14.11 -1.79 -10.03
CA MET A 121 13.55 -1.79 -11.39
C MET A 121 14.48 -1.17 -12.44
N GLY A 122 15.80 -1.31 -12.27
CA GLY A 122 16.80 -0.93 -13.26
C GLY A 122 17.12 0.56 -13.36
N HIS A 123 16.64 1.36 -12.43
CA HIS A 123 16.90 2.82 -12.41
C HIS A 123 17.00 3.34 -10.97
N TYR A 124 17.43 4.58 -10.85
CA TYR A 124 17.40 5.31 -9.58
C TYR A 124 16.35 6.42 -9.66
N SER A 125 15.46 6.47 -8.68
CA SER A 125 14.39 7.47 -8.64
C SER A 125 13.88 7.67 -7.20
N THR A 126 13.06 8.68 -7.03
CA THR A 126 12.14 8.83 -5.89
C THR A 126 10.78 8.25 -6.26
N LEU A 127 9.88 8.16 -5.28
CA LEU A 127 8.53 7.61 -5.46
C LEU A 127 7.73 8.27 -6.60
N VAL A 128 8.03 9.52 -6.92
CA VAL A 128 7.25 10.37 -7.85
C VAL A 128 8.05 10.94 -9.02
N ASP A 129 9.35 10.68 -9.09
CA ASP A 129 10.19 11.18 -10.17
C ASP A 129 10.22 10.18 -11.33
N ASN A 130 9.77 10.61 -12.51
CA ASN A 130 9.74 9.81 -13.73
C ASN A 130 10.72 10.31 -14.81
N THR A 131 11.63 11.23 -14.49
CA THR A 131 12.61 11.74 -15.45
C THR A 131 13.57 10.67 -15.97
N TRP A 132 13.72 9.56 -15.22
CA TRP A 132 14.53 8.41 -15.62
C TRP A 132 14.06 7.73 -16.92
N VAL A 133 12.81 7.95 -17.33
CA VAL A 133 12.23 7.40 -18.58
C VAL A 133 12.75 8.14 -19.83
N ASP A 134 13.17 9.41 -19.68
CA ASP A 134 13.51 10.27 -20.81
C ASP A 134 14.70 9.69 -21.59
N ASN A 135 14.49 9.33 -22.86
CA ASN A 135 15.47 8.71 -23.75
C ASN A 135 16.09 7.39 -23.20
N ASN A 136 15.39 6.68 -22.32
CA ASN A 136 15.86 5.47 -21.66
C ASN A 136 14.91 4.28 -21.93
N LEU A 137 14.96 3.75 -23.16
CA LEU A 137 14.15 2.59 -23.54
C LEU A 137 14.45 1.36 -22.68
N MET A 138 15.71 1.14 -22.30
CA MET A 138 16.07 0.00 -21.46
C MET A 138 15.48 0.12 -20.07
N GLY A 139 15.52 1.30 -19.45
CA GLY A 139 14.85 1.55 -18.18
C GLY A 139 13.34 1.33 -18.27
N LEU A 140 12.71 1.68 -19.40
CA LEU A 140 11.30 1.41 -19.63
C LEU A 140 10.99 -0.10 -19.74
N VAL A 141 11.86 -0.88 -20.41
CA VAL A 141 11.77 -2.34 -20.50
C VAL A 141 11.93 -2.98 -19.12
N ASP A 142 12.92 -2.54 -18.35
CA ASP A 142 13.18 -3.05 -16.99
C ASP A 142 12.00 -2.74 -16.06
N PHE A 143 11.54 -1.49 -16.02
CA PHE A 143 10.36 -1.07 -15.25
C PHE A 143 9.08 -1.77 -15.73
N GLY A 144 8.93 -1.99 -17.02
CA GLY A 144 7.75 -2.61 -17.62
C GLY A 144 7.56 -4.06 -17.18
N TYR A 145 8.61 -4.87 -17.29
CA TYR A 145 8.48 -6.31 -17.05
C TYR A 145 9.79 -7.03 -16.72
N ARG A 146 10.97 -6.57 -17.23
CA ARG A 146 12.17 -7.39 -17.20
C ARG A 146 12.81 -7.45 -15.80
N ALA A 147 12.93 -6.34 -15.10
CA ALA A 147 13.68 -6.27 -13.84
C ALA A 147 13.12 -7.20 -12.76
N THR A 148 11.80 -7.29 -12.60
CA THR A 148 11.17 -8.21 -11.64
C THR A 148 11.53 -9.66 -11.97
N HIS A 149 11.37 -10.07 -13.24
CA HIS A 149 11.67 -11.42 -13.69
C HIS A 149 13.14 -11.79 -13.46
N VAL A 150 14.09 -11.01 -14.00
CA VAL A 150 15.51 -11.38 -13.93
C VAL A 150 16.05 -11.36 -12.50
N THR A 151 15.59 -10.46 -11.64
CA THR A 151 15.96 -10.45 -10.22
C THR A 151 15.29 -11.60 -9.46
N THR A 152 14.10 -12.06 -9.87
CA THR A 152 13.47 -13.28 -9.35
C THR A 152 14.32 -14.52 -9.67
N VAL A 153 14.78 -14.65 -10.91
CA VAL A 153 15.69 -15.74 -11.34
C VAL A 153 17.00 -15.71 -10.53
N ALA A 154 17.59 -14.51 -10.38
CA ALA A 154 18.77 -14.29 -9.58
C ALA A 154 18.57 -14.67 -8.09
N GLY A 155 17.46 -14.26 -7.51
CA GLY A 155 17.11 -14.57 -6.11
C GLY A 155 16.90 -16.07 -5.87
N LYS A 156 16.24 -16.79 -6.77
CA LYS A 156 16.11 -18.26 -6.72
C LYS A 156 17.48 -18.95 -6.78
N ALA A 157 18.40 -18.43 -7.60
CA ALA A 157 19.77 -18.94 -7.69
C ALA A 157 20.57 -18.66 -6.40
N LEU A 158 20.41 -17.47 -5.80
CA LEU A 158 21.01 -17.12 -4.50
C LEU A 158 20.49 -18.02 -3.36
N VAL A 159 19.18 -18.29 -3.31
CA VAL A 159 18.59 -19.25 -2.37
C VAL A 159 19.26 -20.61 -2.50
N ARG A 160 19.41 -21.11 -3.73
CA ARG A 160 20.07 -22.39 -3.99
C ARG A 160 21.55 -22.36 -3.58
N ALA A 161 22.27 -21.29 -3.88
CA ALA A 161 23.68 -21.15 -3.51
C ALA A 161 23.86 -21.11 -1.99
N PHE A 162 23.00 -20.38 -1.26
CA PHE A 162 23.10 -20.21 0.17
C PHE A 162 22.64 -21.45 0.96
N TYR A 163 21.48 -22.03 0.63
CA TYR A 163 20.92 -23.16 1.38
C TYR A 163 21.24 -24.54 0.80
N GLY A 164 21.87 -24.60 -0.38
CA GLY A 164 22.16 -25.87 -1.08
C GLY A 164 20.93 -26.52 -1.71
N LYS A 165 19.76 -25.87 -1.69
CA LYS A 165 18.50 -26.35 -2.27
C LYS A 165 17.65 -25.20 -2.78
N ALA A 166 16.82 -25.47 -3.78
CA ALA A 166 15.85 -24.51 -4.31
C ALA A 166 14.77 -24.17 -3.26
N PRO A 167 14.09 -23.01 -3.38
CA PRO A 167 12.92 -22.75 -2.58
C PRO A 167 11.83 -23.79 -2.87
N LEU A 168 11.07 -24.16 -1.84
CA LEU A 168 9.93 -25.07 -1.96
C LEU A 168 8.77 -24.37 -2.67
N LYS A 169 8.56 -23.10 -2.34
CA LYS A 169 7.53 -22.23 -2.89
C LYS A 169 8.06 -20.81 -3.05
N SER A 170 7.58 -20.14 -4.10
CA SER A 170 7.94 -18.77 -4.45
C SER A 170 6.69 -17.89 -4.48
N TYR A 171 6.78 -16.72 -3.85
CA TYR A 171 5.68 -15.78 -3.73
C TYR A 171 6.07 -14.39 -4.20
N PHE A 172 5.06 -13.66 -4.70
CA PHE A 172 5.15 -12.24 -4.98
C PHE A 172 4.09 -11.50 -4.17
N PHE A 173 4.47 -10.37 -3.54
CA PHE A 173 3.53 -9.57 -2.77
C PHE A 173 3.82 -8.08 -2.95
N ALA A 174 2.84 -7.33 -3.47
CA ALA A 174 2.97 -5.89 -3.60
C ALA A 174 1.66 -5.16 -3.90
N CYS A 175 1.74 -3.82 -3.84
CA CYS A 175 0.63 -2.90 -4.12
C CYS A 175 1.01 -1.86 -5.19
N SER A 176 0.00 -1.23 -5.82
CA SER A 176 0.18 -0.12 -6.74
C SER A 176 0.99 -0.53 -7.99
N THR A 177 2.09 0.15 -8.29
CA THR A 177 3.05 -0.31 -9.30
C THR A 177 3.49 -1.75 -9.05
N GLY A 178 3.67 -2.15 -7.78
CA GLY A 178 3.97 -3.54 -7.43
C GLY A 178 2.80 -4.49 -7.70
N GLY A 179 1.55 -4.07 -7.52
CA GLY A 179 0.39 -4.84 -7.95
C GLY A 179 0.38 -5.06 -9.46
N ARG A 180 0.75 -4.03 -10.24
CA ARG A 180 1.01 -4.13 -11.68
C ARG A 180 2.11 -5.17 -12.00
N GLN A 181 3.24 -5.10 -11.28
CA GLN A 181 4.32 -6.08 -11.44
C GLN A 181 3.82 -7.51 -11.24
N GLY A 182 3.04 -7.77 -10.18
CA GLY A 182 2.47 -9.09 -9.92
C GLY A 182 1.59 -9.60 -11.06
N LEU A 183 0.78 -8.73 -11.68
CA LEU A 183 -0.01 -9.11 -12.86
C LEU A 183 0.85 -9.35 -14.10
N ILE A 184 1.90 -8.55 -14.33
CA ILE A 184 2.88 -8.78 -15.41
C ILE A 184 3.57 -10.13 -15.23
N GLU A 185 3.98 -10.49 -14.01
CA GLU A 185 4.57 -11.79 -13.72
C GLU A 185 3.60 -12.94 -14.05
N ALA A 186 2.35 -12.85 -13.60
CA ALA A 186 1.34 -13.86 -13.92
C ALA A 186 1.09 -14.01 -15.44
N GLN A 187 1.21 -12.92 -16.21
CA GLN A 187 0.94 -12.87 -17.64
C GLN A 187 2.13 -13.32 -18.51
N ARG A 188 3.34 -12.91 -18.15
CA ARG A 188 4.54 -13.08 -18.99
C ARG A 188 5.50 -14.14 -18.49
N PHE A 189 5.54 -14.37 -17.16
CA PHE A 189 6.48 -15.28 -16.50
C PHE A 189 5.75 -16.20 -15.52
N PRO A 190 4.78 -16.98 -15.99
CA PRO A 190 3.83 -17.72 -15.15
C PRO A 190 4.49 -18.76 -14.22
N GLU A 191 5.75 -19.14 -14.49
CA GLU A 191 6.52 -20.12 -13.70
C GLU A 191 7.34 -19.48 -12.57
N ASP A 192 7.36 -18.14 -12.48
CA ASP A 192 8.19 -17.48 -11.48
C ASP A 192 7.62 -17.60 -10.07
N PHE A 193 6.31 -17.65 -9.93
CA PHE A 193 5.66 -17.65 -8.61
C PHE A 193 4.54 -18.67 -8.52
N ASP A 194 4.49 -19.38 -7.37
CA ASP A 194 3.38 -20.25 -6.99
C ASP A 194 2.17 -19.44 -6.48
N GLY A 195 2.42 -18.29 -5.90
CA GLY A 195 1.38 -17.40 -5.37
C GLY A 195 1.71 -15.93 -5.55
N ILE A 196 0.73 -15.16 -6.02
CA ILE A 196 0.84 -13.71 -6.23
C ILE A 196 -0.26 -13.01 -5.46
N VAL A 197 0.13 -11.98 -4.69
CA VAL A 197 -0.78 -11.00 -4.09
C VAL A 197 -0.55 -9.66 -4.79
N ALA A 198 -1.52 -9.24 -5.60
CA ALA A 198 -1.51 -8.00 -6.36
C ALA A 198 -2.59 -7.06 -5.80
N ILE A 199 -2.18 -6.03 -5.07
CA ILE A 199 -3.07 -5.05 -4.46
C ILE A 199 -3.10 -3.80 -5.32
N ALA A 200 -4.29 -3.25 -5.59
CA ALA A 200 -4.50 -2.01 -6.31
C ALA A 200 -3.56 -1.87 -7.54
N PRO A 201 -3.61 -2.79 -8.51
CA PRO A 201 -2.65 -2.84 -9.60
C PRO A 201 -2.78 -1.60 -10.49
N ALA A 202 -1.71 -0.82 -10.57
CA ALA A 202 -1.67 0.39 -11.38
C ALA A 202 -1.64 0.08 -12.88
N SER A 203 -1.99 1.09 -13.72
CA SER A 203 -1.84 1.05 -15.18
C SER A 203 -2.64 -0.05 -15.90
N LEU A 204 -3.83 -0.39 -15.41
CA LEU A 204 -4.77 -1.30 -16.08
C LEU A 204 -5.49 -0.56 -17.23
N HIS A 205 -4.79 -0.31 -18.33
CA HIS A 205 -5.38 0.20 -19.58
C HIS A 205 -5.61 -0.95 -20.58
N PRO A 206 -6.71 -0.99 -21.33
CA PRO A 206 -7.75 0.03 -21.51
C PRO A 206 -8.94 -0.07 -20.54
N PHE A 207 -8.82 -0.80 -19.45
CA PHE A 207 -9.91 -1.05 -18.47
C PHE A 207 -10.35 0.21 -17.69
N GLY A 208 -10.04 1.40 -18.20
CA GLY A 208 -10.55 2.66 -17.68
C GLY A 208 -9.68 3.33 -16.64
N GLY A 209 -8.38 3.05 -16.61
CA GLY A 209 -7.42 3.84 -15.82
C GLY A 209 -7.48 5.31 -16.19
N VAL A 210 -7.36 6.19 -15.19
CA VAL A 210 -7.42 7.64 -15.39
C VAL A 210 -6.25 8.10 -16.23
N LYS A 211 -6.53 8.81 -17.29
CA LYS A 211 -5.47 9.46 -18.08
C LYS A 211 -4.95 10.66 -17.30
N PRO A 212 -3.64 10.98 -17.35
CA PRO A 212 -3.08 12.16 -16.69
C PRO A 212 -3.81 13.46 -17.03
N ALA A 213 -4.32 13.60 -18.25
CA ALA A 213 -5.12 14.73 -18.68
C ALA A 213 -6.46 14.87 -17.91
N GLU A 214 -7.04 13.75 -17.48
CA GLU A 214 -8.33 13.75 -16.77
C GLU A 214 -8.17 14.22 -15.32
N VAL A 215 -7.00 14.07 -14.71
CA VAL A 215 -6.72 14.56 -13.35
C VAL A 215 -6.53 16.07 -13.34
N SER A 216 -5.90 16.65 -14.36
CA SER A 216 -5.78 18.10 -14.49
C SER A 216 -7.13 18.79 -14.69
N ASP A 217 -8.11 18.09 -15.26
CA ASP A 217 -9.45 18.63 -15.48
C ASP A 217 -10.22 18.87 -14.17
N ILE A 218 -9.95 18.10 -13.11
CA ILE A 218 -10.64 18.30 -11.82
C ILE A 218 -10.22 19.58 -11.14
N ASP A 219 -8.92 19.88 -11.14
CA ASP A 219 -8.44 21.13 -10.58
C ASP A 219 -9.04 22.33 -11.31
N ALA A 220 -9.07 22.30 -12.65
CA ALA A 220 -9.72 23.33 -13.45
C ALA A 220 -11.22 23.42 -13.15
N PHE A 221 -11.88 22.27 -12.94
CA PHE A 221 -13.31 22.20 -12.70
C PHE A 221 -13.70 22.60 -11.27
N ASN A 222 -12.84 22.36 -10.27
CA ASN A 222 -13.06 22.76 -8.88
C ASN A 222 -12.48 24.16 -8.56
N THR A 223 -11.98 24.89 -9.53
CA THR A 223 -11.43 26.23 -9.32
C THR A 223 -12.45 27.30 -9.68
N GLY A 224 -12.77 28.17 -8.71
CA GLY A 224 -13.63 29.32 -8.88
C GLY A 224 -12.94 30.52 -9.57
N PRO A 225 -13.72 31.59 -9.91
CA PRO A 225 -13.17 32.77 -10.55
C PRO A 225 -12.13 33.53 -9.73
N ASP A 226 -12.12 33.33 -8.43
CA ASP A 226 -11.18 33.92 -7.46
C ASP A 226 -9.98 33.01 -7.15
N ASP A 227 -9.77 31.98 -7.97
CA ASP A 227 -8.75 30.95 -7.83
C ASP A 227 -8.88 30.11 -6.55
N ARG A 228 -10.06 30.12 -5.91
CA ARG A 228 -10.37 29.30 -4.75
C ARG A 228 -11.16 28.06 -5.16
N PRO A 229 -11.08 26.97 -4.37
CA PRO A 229 -11.87 25.79 -4.66
C PRO A 229 -13.37 26.08 -4.50
N ILE A 230 -14.15 25.67 -5.50
CA ILE A 230 -15.63 25.71 -5.44
C ILE A 230 -16.11 24.77 -4.33
N LEU A 231 -15.54 23.57 -4.26
CA LEU A 231 -15.81 22.55 -3.24
C LEU A 231 -14.57 22.43 -2.31
N PRO A 232 -14.56 23.07 -1.15
CA PRO A 232 -13.44 23.00 -0.21
C PRO A 232 -13.46 21.70 0.60
N ASN A 233 -12.32 21.36 1.21
CA ASN A 233 -12.08 20.15 2.00
C ASN A 233 -13.19 19.84 3.02
N ARG A 234 -13.65 20.85 3.77
CA ARG A 234 -14.68 20.69 4.81
C ARG A 234 -16.02 20.11 4.30
N LYS A 235 -16.34 20.31 3.01
CA LYS A 235 -17.58 19.78 2.42
C LYS A 235 -17.53 18.26 2.22
N ALA A 236 -16.35 17.66 2.20
CA ALA A 236 -16.22 16.21 2.15
C ALA A 236 -16.92 15.52 3.34
N LEU A 237 -16.80 16.10 4.55
CA LEU A 237 -17.44 15.56 5.75
C LEU A 237 -18.97 15.55 5.62
N LEU A 238 -19.54 16.65 5.14
CA LEU A 238 -20.99 16.78 4.93
C LEU A 238 -21.50 15.75 3.92
N ILE A 239 -20.79 15.59 2.81
CA ILE A 239 -21.15 14.66 1.73
C ILE A 239 -21.03 13.23 2.25
N HIS A 240 -19.90 12.88 2.84
CA HIS A 240 -19.63 11.55 3.38
C HIS A 240 -20.68 11.13 4.43
N ALA A 241 -20.98 12.01 5.39
CA ALA A 241 -22.02 11.75 6.38
C ALA A 241 -23.40 11.51 5.75
N ALA A 242 -23.72 12.18 4.65
CA ALA A 242 -24.98 11.97 3.94
C ALA A 242 -25.00 10.64 3.16
N VAL A 243 -23.89 10.28 2.53
CA VAL A 243 -23.69 8.99 1.83
C VAL A 243 -23.81 7.83 2.81
N VAL A 244 -23.05 7.86 3.90
CA VAL A 244 -23.08 6.82 4.94
C VAL A 244 -24.49 6.69 5.52
N ARG A 245 -25.12 7.79 5.92
CA ARG A 245 -26.50 7.76 6.46
C ARG A 245 -27.51 7.08 5.53
N GLN A 246 -27.33 7.23 4.22
CA GLN A 246 -28.23 6.66 3.22
C GLN A 246 -27.90 5.22 2.84
N CYS A 247 -26.61 4.86 2.79
CA CYS A 247 -26.15 3.66 2.09
C CYS A 247 -25.46 2.62 2.98
N ASP A 248 -25.10 2.96 4.21
CA ASP A 248 -24.41 2.09 5.17
C ASP A 248 -25.11 0.72 5.31
N LEU A 249 -26.44 0.71 5.45
CA LEU A 249 -27.22 -0.52 5.60
C LEU A 249 -27.47 -1.30 4.29
N ASN A 250 -26.94 -0.89 3.15
CA ASN A 250 -27.15 -1.59 1.88
C ASN A 250 -26.56 -3.00 1.85
N ASP A 251 -25.57 -3.28 2.68
CA ASP A 251 -24.97 -4.62 2.86
C ASP A 251 -25.53 -5.36 4.09
N GLY A 252 -26.45 -4.74 4.84
CA GLY A 252 -27.08 -5.30 6.04
C GLY A 252 -26.32 -5.04 7.34
N VAL A 253 -25.23 -4.26 7.31
CA VAL A 253 -24.40 -3.92 8.47
C VAL A 253 -24.41 -2.40 8.69
N ARG A 254 -24.47 -1.97 9.96
CA ARG A 254 -24.30 -0.57 10.34
C ARG A 254 -22.94 -0.39 10.95
N ASP A 255 -21.95 -0.07 10.12
CA ASP A 255 -20.55 0.07 10.55
C ASP A 255 -19.85 1.32 9.99
N GLY A 256 -20.63 2.22 9.35
CA GLY A 256 -20.10 3.44 8.77
C GLY A 256 -19.39 3.26 7.44
N LEU A 257 -19.43 2.07 6.86
CA LEU A 257 -18.76 1.75 5.59
C LEU A 257 -19.75 1.46 4.47
N ILE A 258 -19.36 1.74 3.25
CA ILE A 258 -20.14 1.39 2.07
C ILE A 258 -19.59 0.08 1.49
N GLY A 259 -20.33 -1.00 1.65
CA GLY A 259 -19.93 -2.34 1.23
C GLY A 259 -19.76 -2.48 -0.29
N ASP A 260 -20.69 -1.88 -1.05
CA ASP A 260 -20.61 -1.75 -2.52
C ASP A 260 -21.13 -0.37 -2.95
N PRO A 261 -20.25 0.58 -3.30
CA PRO A 261 -20.62 1.93 -3.72
C PRO A 261 -21.58 1.99 -4.90
N ARG A 262 -21.53 1.02 -5.81
CA ARG A 262 -22.38 0.95 -7.01
C ARG A 262 -23.87 0.77 -6.66
N ARG A 263 -24.17 0.25 -5.46
CA ARG A 263 -25.53 0.07 -4.93
C ARG A 263 -26.05 1.28 -4.16
N CYS A 264 -25.22 2.29 -3.95
CA CYS A 264 -25.59 3.50 -3.23
C CYS A 264 -26.31 4.48 -4.15
N ALA A 265 -27.59 4.73 -3.86
CA ALA A 265 -28.45 5.62 -4.66
C ALA A 265 -28.34 7.11 -4.29
N PHE A 266 -27.37 7.51 -3.47
CA PHE A 266 -27.15 8.90 -3.09
C PHE A 266 -26.93 9.79 -4.32
N LYS A 267 -27.56 10.99 -4.30
CA LYS A 267 -27.38 12.03 -5.31
C LYS A 267 -26.98 13.34 -4.62
N PRO A 268 -25.93 14.04 -5.08
CA PRO A 268 -25.46 15.30 -4.49
C PRO A 268 -26.55 16.38 -4.41
N SER A 269 -27.50 16.39 -5.34
CA SER A 269 -28.64 17.32 -5.34
C SER A 269 -29.53 17.21 -4.10
N GLN A 270 -29.47 16.11 -3.34
CA GLN A 270 -30.17 15.96 -2.07
C GLN A 270 -29.65 16.91 -0.98
N LEU A 271 -28.41 17.38 -1.16
CA LEU A 271 -27.77 18.37 -0.28
C LEU A 271 -27.88 19.80 -0.79
N LEU A 272 -28.62 20.07 -1.87
CA LEU A 272 -28.72 21.42 -2.44
C LEU A 272 -29.28 22.40 -1.43
N CYS A 273 -28.61 23.56 -1.27
CA CYS A 273 -29.05 24.64 -0.39
C CYS A 273 -30.41 25.19 -0.80
N ARG A 274 -31.28 25.37 0.19
CA ARG A 274 -32.61 26.01 0.04
C ARG A 274 -32.63 27.43 0.57
N THR A 275 -31.56 27.87 1.25
CA THR A 275 -31.39 29.17 1.85
C THR A 275 -30.03 29.74 1.51
N SER A 276 -29.73 30.98 1.91
CA SER A 276 -28.41 31.60 1.76
C SER A 276 -27.35 31.04 2.71
N ASP A 277 -27.74 30.33 3.78
CA ASP A 277 -26.80 29.64 4.65
C ASP A 277 -26.28 28.38 3.97
N THR A 278 -24.99 28.37 3.66
CA THR A 278 -24.35 27.29 2.89
C THR A 278 -23.56 26.31 3.76
N ARG A 279 -23.52 26.47 5.08
CA ARG A 279 -22.68 25.65 5.99
C ARG A 279 -23.07 24.17 5.96
N SER A 280 -24.35 23.84 6.03
CA SER A 280 -24.89 22.49 6.10
C SER A 280 -25.46 21.95 4.79
N CYS A 281 -25.17 22.58 3.66
CA CYS A 281 -25.67 22.21 2.33
C CYS A 281 -24.64 22.52 1.24
N LEU A 282 -24.94 22.16 0.01
CA LEU A 282 -24.11 22.42 -1.17
C LEU A 282 -24.76 23.48 -2.05
N THR A 283 -24.00 24.44 -2.54
CA THR A 283 -24.44 25.34 -3.62
C THR A 283 -24.63 24.55 -4.92
N ALA A 284 -25.34 25.10 -5.90
CA ALA A 284 -25.49 24.45 -7.21
C ALA A 284 -24.14 24.16 -7.89
N ALA A 285 -23.17 25.06 -7.75
CA ALA A 285 -21.81 24.85 -8.27
C ALA A 285 -21.10 23.69 -7.55
N GLN A 286 -21.23 23.59 -6.22
CA GLN A 286 -20.67 22.46 -5.45
C GLN A 286 -21.33 21.13 -5.80
N VAL A 287 -22.65 21.11 -6.00
CA VAL A 287 -23.37 19.90 -6.48
C VAL A 287 -22.79 19.44 -7.82
N ALA A 288 -22.55 20.37 -8.76
CA ALA A 288 -21.98 20.05 -10.06
C ALA A 288 -20.55 19.46 -9.95
N VAL A 289 -19.73 19.97 -9.02
CA VAL A 289 -18.39 19.39 -8.75
C VAL A 289 -18.52 17.96 -8.23
N VAL A 290 -19.41 17.70 -7.25
CA VAL A 290 -19.59 16.36 -6.66
C VAL A 290 -20.17 15.39 -7.69
N ASP A 291 -21.14 15.81 -8.50
CA ASP A 291 -21.69 14.98 -9.59
C ASP A 291 -20.57 14.58 -10.58
N LYS A 292 -19.68 15.54 -10.93
CA LYS A 292 -18.56 15.25 -11.82
C LYS A 292 -17.58 14.28 -11.18
N LEU A 293 -17.24 14.42 -9.89
CA LEU A 293 -16.40 13.48 -9.17
C LEU A 293 -16.97 12.05 -9.19
N TYR A 294 -18.25 11.89 -8.94
CA TYR A 294 -18.89 10.56 -8.96
C TYR A 294 -19.07 9.95 -10.35
N THR A 295 -19.16 10.77 -11.39
CA THR A 295 -19.22 10.30 -12.77
C THR A 295 -17.85 10.06 -13.37
N TRP A 296 -16.83 10.62 -12.75
CA TRP A 296 -15.46 10.39 -13.11
C TRP A 296 -15.02 9.02 -12.54
N ARG A 297 -14.34 8.23 -13.34
CA ARG A 297 -13.99 6.87 -12.97
C ARG A 297 -13.09 6.84 -11.75
N GLY A 298 -13.65 6.73 -10.55
CA GLY A 298 -12.85 6.51 -9.38
C GLY A 298 -13.22 7.18 -8.09
N ALA A 299 -14.02 8.24 -8.13
CA ALA A 299 -14.54 8.81 -6.90
C ALA A 299 -15.79 8.02 -6.48
N GLU A 300 -15.60 6.93 -5.78
CA GLU A 300 -16.69 6.08 -5.33
C GLU A 300 -17.41 6.68 -4.09
N LYS A 301 -18.73 6.41 -3.98
CA LYS A 301 -19.50 6.82 -2.79
C LYS A 301 -18.99 6.08 -1.56
N GLY A 302 -18.69 6.83 -0.49
CA GLY A 302 -17.99 6.34 0.69
C GLY A 302 -16.48 6.60 0.65
N SER A 303 -15.95 7.23 -0.41
CA SER A 303 -14.54 7.64 -0.51
C SER A 303 -14.30 9.13 -0.26
N GLU A 304 -15.32 9.88 0.10
CA GLU A 304 -15.29 11.36 0.11
C GLU A 304 -14.21 11.93 1.05
N LEU A 305 -13.92 11.24 2.15
CA LEU A 305 -12.84 11.66 3.06
C LEU A 305 -11.45 11.51 2.41
N ASN A 306 -11.32 10.61 1.44
CA ASN A 306 -10.08 10.42 0.69
C ASN A 306 -9.92 11.44 -0.46
N TRP A 307 -10.94 12.26 -0.75
CA TRP A 307 -10.80 13.38 -1.69
C TRP A 307 -10.02 14.55 -1.09
N ILE A 308 -9.99 14.65 0.24
CA ILE A 308 -9.30 15.71 0.98
C ILE A 308 -7.81 15.67 0.64
N GLY A 309 -7.28 16.81 0.18
CA GLY A 309 -5.89 16.95 -0.22
C GLY A 309 -5.51 16.22 -1.52
N ASN A 310 -6.40 15.38 -2.09
CA ASN A 310 -6.20 14.68 -3.36
C ASN A 310 -7.00 15.33 -4.49
N TYR A 311 -8.32 15.46 -4.34
CA TYR A 311 -9.22 16.08 -5.31
C TYR A 311 -9.76 17.42 -4.82
N LEU A 312 -9.79 17.62 -3.52
CA LEU A 312 -10.23 18.87 -2.89
C LEU A 312 -9.02 19.61 -2.35
N ARG A 313 -9.13 20.93 -2.30
CA ARG A 313 -8.07 21.82 -1.82
C ARG A 313 -8.55 22.62 -0.60
N ASP A 314 -7.59 23.06 0.19
CA ASP A 314 -7.80 24.04 1.24
C ASP A 314 -8.30 25.38 0.64
N ALA A 315 -9.38 25.92 1.18
CA ALA A 315 -9.97 27.19 0.77
C ALA A 315 -9.05 28.40 0.99
N THR A 316 -7.99 28.24 1.79
CA THR A 316 -7.06 29.33 2.14
C THR A 316 -5.91 29.52 1.16
N LEU A 317 -5.76 28.60 0.18
CA LEU A 317 -4.62 28.60 -0.75
C LEU A 317 -5.06 28.89 -2.20
N PRO A 318 -5.04 30.17 -2.62
CA PRO A 318 -5.17 30.49 -4.05
C PRO A 318 -3.95 29.97 -4.83
N GLY A 319 -4.16 29.43 -6.03
CA GLY A 319 -3.11 29.16 -7.02
C GLY A 319 -2.28 27.89 -6.85
N GLU A 320 -2.44 27.08 -5.79
CA GLU A 320 -1.81 25.76 -5.72
C GLU A 320 -2.66 24.73 -6.46
N VAL A 321 -2.37 24.56 -7.75
CA VAL A 321 -2.90 23.42 -8.53
C VAL A 321 -2.36 22.13 -7.96
N SER A 322 -3.23 21.19 -7.60
CA SER A 322 -2.81 19.83 -7.30
C SER A 322 -2.28 19.19 -8.59
N LYS A 323 -1.00 19.37 -8.88
CA LYS A 323 -0.38 18.53 -9.91
C LYS A 323 -0.53 17.10 -9.45
N PRO A 324 -1.12 16.21 -10.25
CA PRO A 324 -1.21 14.81 -9.89
C PRO A 324 0.20 14.32 -9.52
N VAL A 325 0.32 13.69 -8.37
CA VAL A 325 1.57 13.09 -7.88
C VAL A 325 2.04 11.99 -8.85
N PHE A 326 1.18 11.57 -9.77
CA PHE A 326 1.40 10.53 -10.75
C PHE A 326 1.45 11.10 -12.17
N ASP A 327 2.49 11.85 -12.50
CA ASP A 327 3.00 11.85 -13.85
C ASP A 327 3.75 10.51 -14.04
N LEU A 328 2.98 9.42 -14.09
CA LEU A 328 3.53 8.10 -14.33
C LEU A 328 4.33 8.12 -15.62
N ALA A 329 5.38 7.30 -15.69
CA ALA A 329 6.21 7.08 -16.89
C ALA A 329 5.40 6.96 -18.19
N VAL A 330 4.13 6.54 -18.08
CA VAL A 330 3.11 6.47 -19.13
C VAL A 330 2.85 7.80 -19.82
N GLY A 331 2.98 8.95 -19.15
CA GLY A 331 2.72 10.26 -19.75
C GLY A 331 3.91 10.89 -20.50
N ARG A 332 5.12 10.32 -20.36
CA ARG A 332 6.35 10.92 -20.91
C ARG A 332 6.88 10.26 -22.18
N GLY A 333 6.40 9.07 -22.55
CA GLY A 333 6.85 8.30 -23.71
C GLY A 333 5.81 8.22 -24.83
N ASP A 334 6.13 7.48 -25.90
CA ASP A 334 5.15 7.10 -26.91
C ASP A 334 4.04 6.28 -26.23
N PRO A 335 2.77 6.71 -26.30
CA PRO A 335 1.68 6.04 -25.59
C PRO A 335 1.53 4.57 -25.98
N VAL A 336 1.75 4.21 -27.24
CA VAL A 336 1.63 2.84 -27.73
C VAL A 336 2.74 1.94 -27.17
N VAL A 337 3.99 2.44 -27.18
CA VAL A 337 5.14 1.72 -26.64
C VAL A 337 4.99 1.53 -25.14
N THR A 338 4.62 2.61 -24.45
CA THR A 338 4.43 2.61 -23.00
C THR A 338 3.31 1.65 -22.58
N GLU A 339 2.16 1.71 -23.25
CA GLU A 339 1.03 0.82 -22.96
C GLU A 339 1.41 -0.65 -23.19
N THR A 340 2.07 -0.96 -24.29
CA THR A 340 2.50 -2.33 -24.61
C THR A 340 3.52 -2.88 -23.62
N MET A 341 4.39 -2.05 -23.07
CA MET A 341 5.44 -2.47 -22.15
C MET A 341 4.98 -2.50 -20.68
N ILE A 342 4.18 -1.53 -20.28
CA ILE A 342 3.85 -1.30 -18.86
C ILE A 342 2.50 -1.88 -18.46
N ALA A 343 1.50 -1.85 -19.35
CA ALA A 343 0.14 -2.21 -18.96
C ALA A 343 -0.06 -3.73 -18.76
N PRO A 344 -0.53 -4.15 -17.57
CA PRO A 344 -0.81 -5.57 -17.29
C PRO A 344 -2.22 -5.96 -17.75
N ASN A 345 -2.52 -5.78 -19.02
CA ASN A 345 -3.88 -5.85 -19.55
C ASN A 345 -4.23 -7.16 -20.27
N ASN A 346 -3.34 -8.17 -20.28
CA ASN A 346 -3.65 -9.49 -20.83
C ASN A 346 -4.55 -10.29 -19.87
N PRO A 347 -5.81 -10.61 -20.23
CA PRO A 347 -6.70 -11.38 -19.39
C PRO A 347 -6.49 -12.90 -19.47
N ASP A 348 -5.65 -13.37 -20.40
CA ASP A 348 -5.35 -14.79 -20.56
C ASP A 348 -4.26 -15.25 -19.59
N LEU A 349 -4.68 -15.88 -18.52
CA LEU A 349 -3.81 -16.46 -17.49
C LEU A 349 -3.78 -17.99 -17.53
N ARG A 350 -4.03 -18.61 -18.71
CA ARG A 350 -4.03 -20.08 -18.83
C ARG A 350 -2.70 -20.69 -18.40
N ALA A 351 -1.57 -20.15 -18.85
CA ALA A 351 -0.25 -20.64 -18.46
C ALA A 351 -0.01 -20.57 -16.94
N PHE A 352 -0.41 -19.47 -16.30
CA PHE A 352 -0.32 -19.29 -14.85
C PHE A 352 -1.20 -20.29 -14.08
N ARG A 353 -2.44 -20.48 -14.53
CA ARG A 353 -3.34 -21.51 -13.98
C ARG A 353 -2.77 -22.91 -14.14
N ASP A 354 -2.26 -23.24 -15.33
CA ASP A 354 -1.77 -24.58 -15.67
C ASP A 354 -0.46 -24.90 -14.94
N HIS A 355 0.32 -23.89 -14.54
CA HIS A 355 1.42 -24.02 -13.59
C HIS A 355 0.95 -24.28 -12.14
N ASN A 356 -0.36 -24.32 -11.90
CA ASN A 356 -0.97 -24.48 -10.58
C ASN A 356 -0.73 -23.29 -9.62
N SER A 357 -0.52 -22.11 -10.16
CA SER A 357 -0.30 -20.88 -9.38
C SER A 357 -1.61 -20.25 -8.91
N ARG A 358 -1.53 -19.37 -7.90
CA ARG A 358 -2.69 -18.69 -7.28
C ARG A 358 -2.51 -17.19 -7.27
N LEU A 359 -3.60 -16.46 -7.57
CA LEU A 359 -3.65 -15.00 -7.59
C LEU A 359 -4.69 -14.47 -6.59
N LEU A 360 -4.23 -13.70 -5.62
CA LEU A 360 -5.09 -12.80 -4.84
C LEU A 360 -5.00 -11.41 -5.45
N LEU A 361 -6.11 -10.95 -6.03
CA LEU A 361 -6.29 -9.59 -6.51
C LEU A 361 -7.08 -8.83 -5.44
N VAL A 362 -6.60 -7.68 -5.02
CA VAL A 362 -7.21 -6.90 -3.93
C VAL A 362 -7.36 -5.45 -4.34
N GLN A 363 -8.48 -4.83 -3.98
CA GLN A 363 -8.73 -3.42 -4.26
C GLN A 363 -9.52 -2.77 -3.13
N GLY A 364 -9.11 -1.60 -2.70
CA GLY A 364 -9.87 -0.76 -1.78
C GLY A 364 -10.99 -0.01 -2.51
N TRP A 365 -12.21 -0.02 -1.97
CA TRP A 365 -13.30 0.78 -2.55
C TRP A 365 -13.08 2.30 -2.42
N ALA A 366 -12.29 2.72 -1.44
CA ALA A 366 -12.00 4.13 -1.21
C ALA A 366 -10.63 4.58 -1.76
N ASP A 367 -10.01 3.76 -2.62
CA ASP A 367 -8.72 4.07 -3.25
C ASP A 367 -8.86 5.25 -4.22
N HIS A 368 -8.19 6.34 -3.89
CA HIS A 368 -8.18 7.58 -4.68
C HIS A 368 -7.03 7.63 -5.71
N SER A 369 -6.02 6.75 -5.57
CA SER A 369 -4.81 6.75 -6.41
C SER A 369 -4.89 5.76 -7.55
N VAL A 370 -5.32 4.53 -7.24
CA VAL A 370 -5.59 3.47 -8.22
C VAL A 370 -7.06 3.06 -8.08
N MET A 371 -7.86 3.60 -8.94
CA MET A 371 -9.31 3.54 -8.82
C MET A 371 -9.86 2.13 -8.97
N PRO A 372 -10.95 1.78 -8.25
CA PRO A 372 -11.52 0.43 -8.23
C PRO A 372 -12.02 -0.11 -9.57
N PRO A 373 -12.71 0.68 -10.44
CA PRO A 373 -13.34 0.15 -11.64
C PRO A 373 -12.40 -0.61 -12.59
N PRO A 374 -11.17 -0.12 -12.92
CA PRO A 374 -10.27 -0.86 -13.79
C PRO A 374 -9.88 -2.25 -13.29
N THR A 375 -9.69 -2.40 -11.97
CA THR A 375 -9.37 -3.69 -11.37
C THR A 375 -10.55 -4.67 -11.48
N ILE A 376 -11.77 -4.17 -11.30
CA ILE A 376 -12.99 -4.97 -11.45
C ILE A 376 -13.18 -5.39 -12.91
N GLU A 377 -13.09 -4.44 -13.84
CA GLU A 377 -13.23 -4.69 -15.29
C GLU A 377 -12.18 -5.70 -15.79
N TYR A 378 -10.93 -5.59 -15.33
CA TYR A 378 -9.89 -6.56 -15.64
C TYR A 378 -10.26 -7.96 -15.13
N TYR A 379 -10.68 -8.09 -13.87
CA TYR A 379 -11.08 -9.37 -13.28
C TYR A 379 -12.28 -9.99 -14.01
N GLU A 380 -13.28 -9.21 -14.41
CA GLU A 380 -14.44 -9.68 -15.18
C GLU A 380 -14.04 -10.18 -16.57
N THR A 381 -13.17 -9.43 -17.24
CA THR A 381 -12.64 -9.79 -18.56
C THR A 381 -11.80 -11.06 -18.46
N MET A 382 -10.94 -11.16 -17.45
CA MET A 382 -10.18 -12.37 -17.15
C MET A 382 -11.13 -13.55 -16.88
N ALA A 383 -12.15 -13.37 -16.06
CA ALA A 383 -13.10 -14.42 -15.76
C ALA A 383 -13.82 -14.93 -17.01
N THR A 384 -14.21 -14.03 -17.90
CA THR A 384 -14.81 -14.41 -19.19
C THR A 384 -13.84 -15.21 -20.05
N THR A 385 -12.58 -14.76 -20.17
CA THR A 385 -11.52 -15.40 -20.94
C THR A 385 -11.15 -16.78 -20.41
N MET A 386 -11.19 -16.96 -19.09
CA MET A 386 -10.78 -18.17 -18.39
C MET A 386 -11.89 -19.22 -18.22
N GLY A 387 -13.04 -19.05 -18.86
CA GLY A 387 -14.14 -20.02 -18.83
C GLY A 387 -15.21 -19.75 -17.78
N GLY A 388 -15.30 -18.52 -17.31
CA GLY A 388 -16.33 -18.03 -16.41
C GLY A 388 -15.88 -17.89 -14.94
N PRO A 389 -16.69 -17.21 -14.11
CA PRO A 389 -16.34 -16.90 -12.72
C PRO A 389 -16.01 -18.12 -11.86
N ALA A 390 -16.72 -19.24 -12.06
CA ALA A 390 -16.50 -20.46 -11.28
C ALA A 390 -15.12 -21.09 -11.59
N ALA A 391 -14.73 -21.14 -12.87
CA ALA A 391 -13.42 -21.64 -13.29
C ALA A 391 -12.29 -20.73 -12.77
N THR A 392 -12.47 -19.41 -12.87
CA THR A 392 -11.51 -18.41 -12.44
C THR A 392 -11.25 -18.46 -10.93
N ARG A 393 -12.28 -18.61 -10.11
CA ARG A 393 -12.15 -18.68 -8.63
C ARG A 393 -11.29 -19.81 -8.11
N ASN A 394 -11.00 -20.82 -8.94
CA ASN A 394 -10.11 -21.93 -8.56
C ASN A 394 -8.63 -21.52 -8.52
N PHE A 395 -8.24 -20.43 -9.19
CA PHE A 395 -6.85 -19.96 -9.22
C PHE A 395 -6.68 -18.46 -8.99
N ALA A 396 -7.73 -17.64 -9.22
CA ALA A 396 -7.69 -16.19 -9.04
C ALA A 396 -8.95 -15.69 -8.31
N ARG A 397 -8.78 -14.83 -7.31
CA ARG A 397 -9.87 -14.23 -6.53
C ARG A 397 -9.67 -12.75 -6.37
N LEU A 398 -10.74 -11.97 -6.56
CA LEU A 398 -10.78 -10.53 -6.30
C LEU A 398 -11.48 -10.25 -4.98
N TYR A 399 -10.84 -9.44 -4.14
CA TYR A 399 -11.39 -8.93 -2.89
C TYR A 399 -11.51 -7.42 -2.94
N MET A 400 -12.74 -6.93 -2.83
CA MET A 400 -13.05 -5.52 -2.72
C MET A 400 -13.21 -5.14 -1.24
N ILE A 401 -12.33 -4.27 -0.75
CA ILE A 401 -12.27 -3.95 0.69
C ILE A 401 -13.02 -2.64 0.96
N PRO A 402 -14.16 -2.66 1.68
CA PRO A 402 -14.92 -1.47 2.02
C PRO A 402 -14.09 -0.48 2.83
N GLY A 403 -14.12 0.79 2.44
CA GLY A 403 -13.44 1.88 3.14
C GLY A 403 -11.92 1.84 3.12
N MET A 404 -11.29 0.85 2.49
CA MET A 404 -9.83 0.82 2.35
C MET A 404 -9.38 1.83 1.29
N ASP A 405 -8.40 2.63 1.64
CA ASP A 405 -7.69 3.57 0.78
C ASP A 405 -6.60 2.87 -0.06
N HIS A 406 -5.71 3.63 -0.67
CA HIS A 406 -4.65 3.09 -1.53
C HIS A 406 -3.68 2.20 -0.73
N CYS A 407 -3.61 0.93 -1.07
CA CYS A 407 -2.76 -0.10 -0.45
C CYS A 407 -3.14 -0.49 0.98
N SER A 408 -3.57 0.45 1.79
CA SER A 408 -3.95 0.28 3.20
C SER A 408 -4.60 1.57 3.73
N GLY A 409 -4.94 1.60 5.02
CA GLY A 409 -5.54 2.79 5.62
C GLY A 409 -6.99 3.03 5.17
N GLY A 410 -7.46 4.27 5.26
CA GLY A 410 -8.86 4.61 5.10
C GLY A 410 -9.68 4.23 6.33
N GLU A 411 -11.00 4.22 6.18
CA GLU A 411 -11.93 3.96 7.28
C GLU A 411 -12.23 2.47 7.46
N GLY A 412 -11.80 1.64 6.52
CA GLY A 412 -12.06 0.20 6.51
C GLY A 412 -11.08 -0.64 7.33
N ALA A 413 -11.39 -1.94 7.45
CA ALA A 413 -10.50 -2.92 8.06
C ALA A 413 -9.38 -3.29 7.09
N SER A 414 -8.37 -2.44 6.97
CA SER A 414 -7.33 -2.47 5.94
C SER A 414 -6.06 -3.24 6.32
N ALA A 415 -5.86 -3.58 7.60
CA ALA A 415 -4.75 -4.42 8.03
C ALA A 415 -5.13 -5.90 7.86
N ILE A 416 -4.55 -6.58 6.85
CA ILE A 416 -4.90 -7.92 6.41
C ILE A 416 -3.64 -8.77 6.26
N ASP A 417 -3.66 -10.01 6.74
CA ASP A 417 -2.58 -10.97 6.53
C ASP A 417 -2.72 -11.69 5.18
N TYR A 418 -2.30 -11.01 4.13
CA TYR A 418 -2.33 -11.55 2.77
C TYR A 418 -1.40 -12.74 2.58
N MET A 419 -0.25 -12.75 3.29
CA MET A 419 0.70 -13.85 3.15
C MET A 419 0.16 -15.15 3.74
N ALA A 420 -0.52 -15.10 4.89
CA ALA A 420 -1.20 -16.28 5.43
C ALA A 420 -2.28 -16.80 4.47
N ALA A 421 -3.06 -15.90 3.86
CA ALA A 421 -4.11 -16.26 2.92
C ALA A 421 -3.56 -16.96 1.66
N ILE A 422 -2.51 -16.39 1.04
CA ILE A 422 -1.95 -16.95 -0.21
C ILE A 422 -1.16 -18.25 0.04
N THR A 423 -0.40 -18.33 1.15
CA THR A 423 0.35 -19.55 1.47
C THR A 423 -0.57 -20.71 1.83
N GLY A 424 -1.63 -20.47 2.61
CA GLY A 424 -2.65 -21.49 2.90
C GLY A 424 -3.34 -22.00 1.62
N TRP A 425 -3.57 -21.11 0.64
CA TRP A 425 -4.15 -21.54 -0.63
C TRP A 425 -3.20 -22.35 -1.50
N VAL A 426 -1.95 -21.90 -1.63
CA VAL A 426 -0.93 -22.56 -2.47
C VAL A 426 -0.49 -23.90 -1.88
N GLU A 427 -0.26 -23.98 -0.57
CA GLU A 427 0.40 -25.12 0.07
C GLU A 427 -0.59 -26.15 0.63
N GLU A 428 -1.76 -25.69 1.09
CA GLU A 428 -2.75 -26.53 1.77
C GLU A 428 -4.03 -26.69 0.93
N GLY A 429 -4.17 -25.94 -0.16
CA GLY A 429 -5.40 -25.92 -0.98
C GLY A 429 -6.56 -25.15 -0.34
N ASN A 430 -6.32 -24.46 0.77
CA ASN A 430 -7.32 -23.69 1.52
C ASN A 430 -7.61 -22.35 0.83
N ALA A 431 -8.41 -22.38 -0.24
CA ALA A 431 -8.81 -21.18 -0.96
C ALA A 431 -9.57 -20.22 -0.02
N PRO A 432 -9.10 -18.99 0.20
CA PRO A 432 -9.72 -18.09 1.17
C PRO A 432 -11.10 -17.66 0.71
N GLU A 433 -12.16 -18.06 1.41
CA GLU A 433 -13.51 -17.55 1.15
C GLU A 433 -13.61 -16.09 1.59
N TYR A 434 -12.87 -15.72 2.65
CA TYR A 434 -12.82 -14.38 3.21
C TYR A 434 -11.38 -13.98 3.48
N LEU A 435 -11.09 -12.68 3.38
CA LEU A 435 -9.94 -12.10 4.01
C LEU A 435 -10.37 -11.49 5.34
N TYR A 436 -9.64 -11.81 6.39
CA TYR A 436 -9.84 -11.19 7.69
C TYR A 436 -8.99 -9.93 7.80
N GLY A 437 -9.62 -8.82 8.13
CA GLY A 437 -8.96 -7.53 8.32
C GLY A 437 -9.36 -6.87 9.62
N VAL A 438 -8.50 -6.00 10.11
CA VAL A 438 -8.77 -5.14 11.26
C VAL A 438 -8.57 -3.68 10.87
N HIS A 439 -9.36 -2.79 11.47
CA HIS A 439 -9.12 -1.36 11.39
C HIS A 439 -8.10 -0.99 12.46
N PRO A 440 -6.89 -0.51 12.10
CA PRO A 440 -5.86 -0.20 13.07
C PRO A 440 -6.15 1.15 13.75
N LEU A 441 -5.89 1.23 15.05
CA LEU A 441 -5.93 2.48 15.78
C LEU A 441 -4.63 3.28 15.57
N PRO A 442 -4.65 4.61 15.76
CA PRO A 442 -3.46 5.45 15.69
C PRO A 442 -2.34 4.93 16.60
N GLY A 443 -1.10 4.94 16.11
CA GLY A 443 0.07 4.43 16.83
C GLY A 443 0.30 2.93 16.75
N ALA A 444 -0.55 2.19 16.01
CA ALA A 444 -0.32 0.77 15.73
C ALA A 444 1.02 0.53 15.03
N PRO A 445 1.72 -0.59 15.29
CA PRO A 445 2.97 -0.92 14.62
C PRO A 445 2.79 -1.04 13.10
N LEU A 446 3.70 -0.46 12.34
CA LEU A 446 3.65 -0.37 10.88
C LEU A 446 4.66 -1.29 10.20
N ASP A 447 4.33 -1.68 8.97
CA ASP A 447 5.25 -2.25 7.99
C ASP A 447 5.25 -1.42 6.69
N TYR A 448 5.90 -1.92 5.64
CA TYR A 448 6.01 -1.24 4.34
C TYR A 448 4.66 -0.86 3.69
N PHE A 449 3.58 -1.60 3.97
CA PHE A 449 2.23 -1.32 3.47
C PHE A 449 1.26 -0.93 4.58
N GLY A 450 1.76 -0.43 5.70
CA GLY A 450 0.97 0.09 6.79
C GLY A 450 1.16 -0.68 8.10
N ILE A 451 0.27 -1.63 8.42
CA ILE A 451 0.23 -2.25 9.74
C ILE A 451 0.78 -3.68 9.72
N ASP A 452 1.69 -3.97 10.66
CA ASP A 452 2.12 -5.35 10.92
C ASP A 452 1.08 -6.08 11.78
N LEU A 453 0.19 -6.83 11.11
CA LEU A 453 -0.89 -7.55 11.78
C LEU A 453 -0.39 -8.56 12.81
N HIS A 454 0.80 -9.15 12.63
CA HIS A 454 1.39 -10.10 13.58
C HIS A 454 1.87 -9.44 14.89
N ARG A 455 2.10 -8.12 14.86
CA ARG A 455 2.46 -7.32 16.04
C ARG A 455 1.27 -6.58 16.63
N LEU A 456 0.12 -6.68 15.99
CA LEU A 456 -1.04 -5.93 16.38
C LEU A 456 -1.80 -6.66 17.48
N ASP A 457 -1.56 -6.29 18.73
CA ASP A 457 -2.39 -6.70 19.85
C ASP A 457 -3.83 -6.22 19.67
N ARG A 458 -4.81 -6.94 20.25
CA ARG A 458 -6.22 -6.52 20.21
C ARG A 458 -6.49 -5.11 20.75
N LYS A 459 -5.61 -4.57 21.59
CA LYS A 459 -5.69 -3.16 22.05
C LYS A 459 -5.57 -2.14 20.92
N TRP A 460 -5.02 -2.53 19.76
CA TRP A 460 -4.85 -1.68 18.59
C TRP A 460 -5.98 -1.84 17.56
N TYR A 461 -6.95 -2.71 17.81
CA TYR A 461 -8.08 -2.94 16.93
C TYR A 461 -9.16 -1.89 17.18
N GLY A 462 -9.51 -1.09 16.18
CA GLY A 462 -10.71 -0.28 16.18
C GLY A 462 -11.94 -1.14 15.95
N PHE A 463 -11.91 -1.99 14.93
CA PHE A 463 -12.90 -3.03 14.65
C PHE A 463 -12.32 -4.11 13.74
N GLU A 464 -13.03 -5.23 13.63
CA GLU A 464 -12.66 -6.37 12.79
C GLU A 464 -13.73 -6.63 11.74
N ARG A 465 -13.34 -7.11 10.56
CA ARG A 465 -14.26 -7.45 9.49
C ARG A 465 -13.74 -8.57 8.60
N ASN A 466 -14.65 -9.40 8.10
CA ASN A 466 -14.37 -10.31 6.99
C ASN A 466 -14.70 -9.63 5.65
N HIS A 467 -13.82 -9.75 4.68
CA HIS A 467 -13.97 -9.24 3.34
C HIS A 467 -14.19 -10.38 2.35
N PHE A 468 -15.17 -10.23 1.46
CA PHE A 468 -15.55 -11.26 0.52
C PHE A 468 -14.90 -11.08 -0.84
N ALA A 469 -14.69 -12.19 -1.53
CA ALA A 469 -14.34 -12.17 -2.94
C ALA A 469 -15.48 -11.58 -3.76
N TRP A 470 -15.16 -10.70 -4.69
CA TRP A 470 -16.13 -10.22 -5.67
C TRP A 470 -16.48 -11.34 -6.66
N THR A 471 -17.77 -11.58 -6.91
CA THR A 471 -18.24 -12.73 -7.68
C THR A 471 -18.88 -12.39 -9.03
N GLY A 472 -18.76 -11.13 -9.48
CA GLY A 472 -19.27 -10.68 -10.77
C GLY A 472 -20.38 -9.61 -10.67
N PRO A 473 -20.84 -9.08 -11.82
CA PRO A 473 -21.80 -7.98 -11.86
C PRO A 473 -23.09 -8.29 -11.08
N GLY A 474 -23.46 -7.42 -10.18
CA GLY A 474 -24.72 -7.49 -9.44
C GLY A 474 -24.79 -8.56 -8.34
N LYS A 475 -23.72 -9.32 -8.08
CA LYS A 475 -23.63 -10.25 -6.96
C LYS A 475 -22.58 -9.78 -5.95
N THR A 476 -22.99 -8.95 -5.04
CA THR A 476 -22.22 -8.67 -3.84
C THR A 476 -22.32 -9.86 -2.92
N ALA A 477 -21.19 -10.45 -2.59
CA ALA A 477 -21.13 -11.30 -1.41
C ALA A 477 -21.35 -10.40 -0.19
N VAL A 478 -22.36 -10.72 0.61
CA VAL A 478 -22.66 -9.97 1.83
C VAL A 478 -21.58 -10.28 2.86
N SER A 479 -20.92 -9.28 3.41
CA SER A 479 -20.02 -9.47 4.53
C SER A 479 -20.80 -10.03 5.72
N LYS A 480 -20.35 -11.16 6.29
CA LYS A 480 -20.83 -11.52 7.62
C LYS A 480 -19.98 -10.74 8.63
N PRO A 481 -20.57 -9.85 9.41
CA PRO A 481 -19.83 -9.21 10.48
C PRO A 481 -19.40 -10.27 11.49
N THR A 482 -18.13 -10.43 11.70
CA THR A 482 -17.64 -10.89 13.00
C THR A 482 -17.86 -9.72 13.94
N GLY A 483 -18.53 -9.94 15.05
CA GLY A 483 -19.07 -8.89 15.90
C GLY A 483 -18.13 -7.68 16.05
N VAL A 484 -18.66 -6.49 15.79
CA VAL A 484 -17.96 -5.23 16.02
C VAL A 484 -17.67 -5.12 17.51
N THR A 485 -16.48 -5.50 17.92
CA THR A 485 -16.00 -5.17 19.25
C THR A 485 -15.24 -3.86 19.14
N THR A 486 -15.94 -2.75 19.38
CA THR A 486 -15.25 -1.47 19.58
C THR A 486 -14.46 -1.61 20.89
N PRO A 487 -13.12 -1.57 20.88
CA PRO A 487 -12.37 -1.49 22.11
C PRO A 487 -12.80 -0.21 22.82
N VAL A 488 -13.22 -0.31 24.07
CA VAL A 488 -13.45 0.86 24.92
C VAL A 488 -12.07 1.45 25.22
N GLN A 489 -11.57 2.29 24.34
CA GLN A 489 -10.44 3.15 24.69
C GLN A 489 -10.94 4.25 25.64
N PRO A 490 -10.16 4.65 26.64
CA PRO A 490 -10.49 5.83 27.41
C PRO A 490 -10.63 7.00 26.44
N VAL A 491 -11.77 7.68 26.49
CA VAL A 491 -12.05 8.84 25.63
C VAL A 491 -10.98 9.90 25.90
N GLN A 492 -10.03 10.01 25.01
CA GLN A 492 -9.02 11.07 25.06
C GLN A 492 -9.68 12.39 24.63
N PRO A 493 -9.26 13.53 25.18
CA PRO A 493 -9.66 14.83 24.67
C PRO A 493 -9.35 14.93 23.16
N LEU A 494 -10.27 15.47 22.37
CA LEU A 494 -10.16 15.52 20.91
C LEU A 494 -8.85 16.17 20.43
N GLY A 495 -8.34 17.19 21.13
CA GLY A 495 -7.05 17.81 20.83
C GLY A 495 -5.86 16.86 20.99
N ALA A 496 -5.88 15.96 21.99
CA ALA A 496 -4.85 14.93 22.15
C ALA A 496 -4.93 13.87 21.04
N THR A 497 -6.14 13.48 20.65
CA THR A 497 -6.37 12.55 19.52
C THR A 497 -5.87 13.15 18.21
N LEU A 498 -6.13 14.44 17.96
CA LEU A 498 -5.59 15.17 16.80
C LEU A 498 -4.07 15.23 16.81
N THR A 499 -3.45 15.57 17.95
CA THR A 499 -1.99 15.57 18.07
C THR A 499 -1.40 14.23 17.69
N GLN A 500 -1.99 13.13 18.14
CA GLN A 500 -1.56 11.77 17.81
C GLN A 500 -1.74 11.48 16.31
N ALA A 501 -2.88 11.80 15.72
CA ALA A 501 -3.17 11.56 14.31
C ALA A 501 -2.22 12.36 13.40
N ILE A 502 -1.94 13.62 13.74
CA ILE A 502 -0.99 14.49 13.02
C ILE A 502 0.42 13.90 13.08
N THR A 503 0.89 13.55 14.28
CA THR A 503 2.23 12.98 14.49
C THR A 503 2.41 11.69 13.69
N GLU A 504 1.40 10.85 13.67
CA GLU A 504 1.43 9.58 12.94
C GLU A 504 1.45 9.80 11.43
N ALA A 505 0.60 10.68 10.89
CA ALA A 505 0.56 10.98 9.47
C ALA A 505 1.89 11.59 8.98
N ASP A 506 2.49 12.49 9.78
CA ASP A 506 3.80 13.07 9.51
C ASP A 506 4.92 12.02 9.53
N ARG A 507 4.93 11.15 10.52
CA ARG A 507 5.88 10.05 10.66
C ARG A 507 5.81 9.09 9.47
N LEU A 508 4.59 8.71 9.06
CA LEU A 508 4.33 7.83 7.93
C LEU A 508 4.82 8.44 6.62
N GLY A 509 4.44 9.67 6.35
CA GLY A 509 4.84 10.37 5.15
C GLY A 509 6.36 10.54 5.06
N SER A 510 7.01 10.90 6.16
CA SER A 510 8.46 11.06 6.23
C SER A 510 9.21 9.74 6.07
N ALA A 511 8.75 8.67 6.70
CA ALA A 511 9.34 7.33 6.59
C ALA A 511 9.21 6.75 5.18
N SER A 512 8.14 7.08 4.46
CA SER A 512 7.87 6.60 3.11
C SER A 512 8.60 7.40 2.02
N GLY A 513 9.32 8.47 2.37
CA GLY A 513 10.02 9.32 1.41
C GLY A 513 9.07 10.16 0.54
N TYR A 514 7.87 10.43 1.02
CA TYR A 514 6.91 11.29 0.32
C TYR A 514 7.40 12.73 0.20
N SER A 515 6.92 13.43 -0.83
CA SER A 515 7.15 14.85 -0.96
C SER A 515 6.53 15.61 0.21
N ARG A 516 7.08 16.79 0.53
CA ARG A 516 6.52 17.68 1.57
C ARG A 516 5.02 17.91 1.38
N ARG A 517 4.58 18.09 0.13
CA ARG A 517 3.17 18.28 -0.20
C ARG A 517 2.32 17.05 0.12
N SER A 518 2.78 15.84 -0.23
CA SER A 518 2.06 14.60 0.07
C SER A 518 1.95 14.35 1.57
N ILE A 519 2.97 14.71 2.34
CA ILE A 519 2.95 14.65 3.80
C ILE A 519 1.90 15.62 4.35
N LEU A 520 1.89 16.87 3.86
CA LEU A 520 0.93 17.89 4.27
C LEU A 520 -0.51 17.43 4.01
N SER A 521 -0.79 16.95 2.79
CA SER A 521 -2.10 16.41 2.41
C SER A 521 -2.53 15.23 3.30
N GLY A 522 -1.61 14.33 3.62
CA GLY A 522 -1.87 13.21 4.54
C GLY A 522 -2.24 13.68 5.95
N ILE A 523 -1.58 14.71 6.44
CA ILE A 523 -1.87 15.30 7.76
C ILE A 523 -3.24 16.01 7.75
N GLU A 524 -3.54 16.81 6.75
CA GLU A 524 -4.84 17.47 6.61
C GLU A 524 -5.97 16.44 6.57
N LYS A 525 -5.82 15.38 5.79
CA LYS A 525 -6.75 14.25 5.74
C LYS A 525 -6.95 13.62 7.13
N ALA A 526 -5.88 13.35 7.87
CA ALA A 526 -5.95 12.76 9.20
C ALA A 526 -6.72 13.66 10.19
N ILE A 527 -6.56 14.98 10.10
CA ILE A 527 -7.31 15.95 10.93
C ILE A 527 -8.81 15.86 10.61
N TRP A 528 -9.19 15.93 9.35
CA TRP A 528 -10.59 15.89 8.94
C TRP A 528 -11.26 14.55 9.25
N GLN A 529 -10.57 13.43 9.05
CA GLN A 529 -11.05 12.10 9.44
C GLN A 529 -11.28 12.00 10.95
N THR A 530 -10.38 12.57 11.76
CA THR A 530 -10.52 12.60 13.23
C THR A 530 -11.76 13.42 13.64
N PHE A 531 -12.02 14.56 13.00
CA PHE A 531 -13.23 15.34 13.26
C PHE A 531 -14.51 14.57 12.91
N TYR A 532 -14.50 13.89 11.76
CA TYR A 532 -15.63 13.06 11.35
C TYR A 532 -15.91 11.94 12.35
N GLN A 533 -14.91 11.18 12.73
CA GLN A 533 -15.02 10.06 13.67
C GLN A 533 -15.50 10.52 15.06
N ALA A 534 -15.10 11.70 15.49
CA ALA A 534 -15.54 12.29 16.74
C ALA A 534 -16.94 12.92 16.69
N GLY A 535 -17.54 13.05 15.50
CA GLY A 535 -18.79 13.80 15.31
C GLY A 535 -18.67 15.27 15.72
N ALA A 536 -17.46 15.86 15.56
CA ALA A 536 -17.15 17.21 16.05
C ALA A 536 -17.88 18.29 15.22
N ASP A 537 -18.66 19.13 15.89
CA ASP A 537 -19.19 20.36 15.30
C ASP A 537 -18.12 21.45 15.18
N ASP A 538 -18.43 22.56 14.52
CA ASP A 538 -17.49 23.65 14.24
C ASP A 538 -16.84 24.23 15.52
N ALA A 539 -17.57 24.28 16.62
CA ALA A 539 -17.04 24.78 17.90
C ALA A 539 -16.04 23.77 18.49
N ALA A 540 -16.39 22.48 18.46
CA ALA A 540 -15.52 21.39 18.91
C ALA A 540 -14.26 21.28 18.04
N GLN A 541 -14.36 21.45 16.73
CA GLN A 541 -13.24 21.45 15.79
C GLN A 541 -12.26 22.60 16.12
N ARG A 542 -12.76 23.84 16.27
CA ARG A 542 -11.93 25.00 16.64
C ARG A 542 -11.26 24.80 18.01
N ALA A 543 -12.01 24.33 19.00
CA ALA A 543 -11.46 24.06 20.34
C ALA A 543 -10.36 22.97 20.30
N ALA A 544 -10.58 21.92 19.50
CA ALA A 544 -9.62 20.83 19.37
C ALA A 544 -8.32 21.26 18.69
N VAL A 545 -8.39 22.06 17.61
CA VAL A 545 -7.20 22.59 16.92
C VAL A 545 -6.42 23.55 17.83
N ALA A 546 -7.11 24.36 18.64
CA ALA A 546 -6.47 25.22 19.63
C ALA A 546 -5.76 24.42 20.74
N ALA A 547 -6.23 23.22 21.04
CA ALA A 547 -5.70 22.34 22.08
C ALA A 547 -4.61 21.37 21.59
N ILE A 548 -4.21 21.43 20.31
CA ILE A 548 -3.14 20.58 19.75
C ILE A 548 -1.82 20.92 20.47
N ASP A 549 -1.16 19.90 20.99
CA ASP A 549 0.21 20.03 21.46
C ASP A 549 1.17 20.18 20.27
N ARG A 550 1.73 21.37 20.12
CA ARG A 550 2.65 21.70 19.02
C ARG A 550 4.10 21.35 19.32
N THR A 551 4.39 20.86 20.52
CA THR A 551 5.74 20.52 20.95
C THR A 551 6.24 19.28 20.19
N GLY A 552 7.34 19.44 19.46
CA GLY A 552 7.94 18.34 18.71
C GLY A 552 7.30 18.01 17.34
N LEU A 553 6.27 18.77 16.93
CA LEU A 553 5.75 18.66 15.56
C LEU A 553 6.78 19.13 14.53
N SER A 554 6.84 18.46 13.39
CA SER A 554 7.69 18.89 12.27
C SER A 554 7.21 20.22 11.67
N PRO A 555 8.06 20.92 10.89
CA PRO A 555 7.64 22.12 10.17
C PRO A 555 6.44 21.89 9.24
N VAL A 556 6.31 20.70 8.66
CA VAL A 556 5.18 20.34 7.78
C VAL A 556 3.90 20.14 8.61
N ALA A 557 4.00 19.47 9.74
CA ALA A 557 2.87 19.27 10.65
C ALA A 557 2.38 20.59 11.24
N LEU A 558 3.29 21.51 11.62
CA LEU A 558 2.94 22.85 12.09
C LEU A 558 2.23 23.66 11.00
N GLU A 559 2.66 23.55 9.76
CA GLU A 559 1.97 24.19 8.64
C GLU A 559 0.55 23.66 8.47
N ALA A 560 0.34 22.34 8.50
CA ALA A 560 -1.00 21.74 8.40
C ALA A 560 -1.93 22.28 9.49
N VAL A 561 -1.45 22.35 10.75
CA VAL A 561 -2.22 22.89 11.89
C VAL A 561 -2.56 24.36 11.67
N ASN A 562 -1.63 25.17 11.17
CA ASN A 562 -1.87 26.59 10.91
C ASN A 562 -2.88 26.80 9.78
N ARG A 563 -2.81 26.01 8.70
CA ARG A 563 -3.77 26.01 7.60
C ARG A 563 -5.18 25.66 8.10
N MET A 564 -5.29 24.59 8.88
CA MET A 564 -6.56 24.19 9.49
C MET A 564 -7.14 25.27 10.39
N SER A 565 -6.31 25.92 11.20
CA SER A 565 -6.74 27.04 12.04
C SER A 565 -7.30 28.19 11.21
N ALA A 566 -6.67 28.50 10.08
CA ALA A 566 -7.12 29.54 9.17
C ALA A 566 -8.43 29.15 8.46
N GLU A 567 -8.56 27.91 8.00
CA GLU A 567 -9.78 27.41 7.35
C GLU A 567 -10.99 27.46 8.30
N LEU A 568 -10.82 27.04 9.54
CA LEU A 568 -11.87 27.09 10.58
C LEU A 568 -12.20 28.52 11.06
N ALA A 569 -11.36 29.50 10.76
CA ALA A 569 -11.60 30.91 11.06
C ALA A 569 -12.37 31.65 9.95
N LEU A 570 -12.52 31.05 8.77
CA LEU A 570 -13.25 31.63 7.62
C LEU A 570 -14.78 31.51 7.77
N ASP A 571 -15.28 30.80 8.77
CA ASP A 571 -16.68 30.60 9.14
C ASP A 571 -17.07 31.47 10.33
#